data_e9f381fb5391f520dbb3aa576fcd7782
#
_entry.id   e9f381fb5391f520dbb3aa576fcd7782
#
_cell.length_a   1.000
_cell.length_b   1.000
_cell.length_c   1.000
_cell.angle_alpha   90.00
_cell.angle_beta   90.00
_cell.angle_gamma   90.00
#
_symmetry.space_group_name_H-M   'P 1'
#
loop_
_entity.id
_entity.type
_entity.pdbx_description
1 polymer ?
#
loop_
_entity_poly.entity_id
_entity_poly.type
_entity_poly.pdbx_seq_one_letter_code
_entity_poly.pdbx_strand_id
1 'polypeptide(L)'
;MNVRMNHASSTTHMRFIALVAACLLAGCGGGESPGDGGVDGDGSTPVWVGVIGTGQSLSVGAASNGLVFTTPWPGSYKLALGARETTWPIDATDPELSLVAVAEPIRTINTTSYSAPYPINIYGETFHSAMAAQLDTINRAAAGAGGGVGGVGLTSVHSVVGQGDSSITVIRKGGTGNAYAASLFEASALTRLVAAAGARYEVFAVMLTHGEKDAELPSYEDDIARLQADYEQDLQAITGQTRAIPLILTQQHAEPVTGRSTSTVGAWKAGVDHPGKIYCAGPKYQYAYAGDRIHLLAGQYDRLGVKYAEVAHEIVVRGNDWQPLQPIGITVEGQTIAVRFHVPVPPLAWDEAFGAPHQFVHAAWKNGRGFEIEDSQGEVTITGATIDGDTIRLGIDRLPDTTTAPLMVRYAMTQDATQLAGGLVSGRFGQLHDSDPLIGADAREIDCMMTSGSTQATAAAGAFFGRAAHDMVEVVGGSGLPPDTTVVAMGANIASLSQPWTGPTGPARLRFRSNQWNYAVAFEMAAP
;
A
#
# COMPACT_ATOMS: atom_id res chain seq x y z
N MET A 1 16.23 -64.22 24.02
CA MET A 1 15.27 -63.89 25.10
C MET A 1 14.44 -62.69 24.57
N ASN A 2 13.18 -62.98 24.28
CA ASN A 2 12.23 -62.04 23.62
C ASN A 2 11.85 -60.87 24.51
N VAL A 3 11.73 -59.66 23.96
CA VAL A 3 10.70 -58.71 24.33
C VAL A 3 10.34 -57.81 23.15
N ARG A 4 9.07 -57.68 22.89
CA ARG A 4 8.34 -57.16 21.75
C ARG A 4 8.47 -55.64 21.56
N MET A 5 8.47 -55.23 20.29
CA MET A 5 8.06 -53.90 19.80
C MET A 5 6.58 -53.65 20.03
N ASN A 6 6.22 -52.46 20.47
CA ASN A 6 4.90 -51.91 20.32
C ASN A 6 5.00 -50.63 19.48
N HIS A 7 4.42 -50.70 18.29
CA HIS A 7 4.07 -49.56 17.45
C HIS A 7 2.94 -48.76 18.11
N ALA A 8 3.15 -47.46 18.25
CA ALA A 8 2.04 -46.52 18.40
C ALA A 8 2.15 -45.51 17.25
N SER A 9 1.25 -45.66 16.30
CA SER A 9 0.98 -44.67 15.25
C SER A 9 0.31 -43.45 15.88
N SER A 10 0.86 -42.26 15.71
CA SER A 10 0.18 -41.02 16.03
C SER A 10 -0.32 -40.36 14.75
N THR A 11 -1.57 -40.58 14.44
CA THR A 11 -2.40 -39.75 13.58
C THR A 11 -2.78 -38.49 14.34
N THR A 12 -2.15 -37.36 14.04
CA THR A 12 -2.55 -36.04 14.52
C THR A 12 -2.30 -34.98 13.44
N HIS A 13 -3.04 -35.10 12.35
CA HIS A 13 -3.24 -33.99 11.43
C HIS A 13 -4.69 -34.08 10.94
N MET A 14 -5.55 -33.35 11.58
CA MET A 14 -6.85 -32.86 11.07
C MET A 14 -7.75 -32.50 12.27
N ARG A 15 -7.64 -31.30 12.80
CA ARG A 15 -8.67 -30.64 13.61
C ARG A 15 -8.23 -29.22 14.00
N PHE A 16 -8.21 -28.32 13.01
CA PHE A 16 -8.16 -26.89 13.27
C PHE A 16 -8.98 -26.12 12.21
N ILE A 17 -10.16 -26.61 11.90
CA ILE A 17 -11.19 -25.85 11.17
C ILE A 17 -12.53 -26.28 11.77
N ALA A 18 -12.87 -25.76 12.93
CA ALA A 18 -14.25 -25.75 13.47
C ALA A 18 -14.25 -25.21 14.91
N LEU A 19 -13.92 -23.93 15.10
CA LEU A 19 -14.25 -23.25 16.37
C LEU A 19 -14.32 -21.72 16.20
N VAL A 20 -15.12 -21.25 15.24
CA VAL A 20 -15.59 -19.84 15.17
C VAL A 20 -17.06 -19.82 14.77
N ALA A 21 -17.87 -20.65 15.38
CA ALA A 21 -19.32 -20.61 15.20
C ALA A 21 -20.04 -21.11 16.44
N ALA A 22 -19.92 -20.41 17.58
CA ALA A 22 -20.85 -20.52 18.69
C ALA A 22 -20.50 -19.52 19.79
N CYS A 23 -20.78 -18.23 19.60
CA CYS A 23 -21.03 -17.27 20.69
C CYS A 23 -21.84 -16.08 20.15
N LEU A 24 -23.06 -16.35 19.77
CA LEU A 24 -24.10 -15.35 19.57
C LEU A 24 -25.38 -15.89 20.20
N LEU A 25 -25.60 -15.52 21.47
CA LEU A 25 -26.92 -15.37 22.08
C LEU A 25 -26.74 -15.12 23.59
N ALA A 26 -26.78 -13.86 23.97
CA ALA A 26 -27.47 -13.32 25.15
C ALA A 26 -26.78 -12.06 25.68
N GLY A 27 -27.51 -10.96 25.69
CA GLY A 27 -27.14 -9.76 26.45
C GLY A 27 -27.70 -8.48 25.86
N CYS A 28 -28.96 -8.14 26.11
CA CYS A 28 -29.54 -6.84 25.87
C CYS A 28 -28.84 -5.75 26.67
N GLY A 29 -28.40 -4.67 26.00
CA GLY A 29 -27.98 -3.43 26.63
C GLY A 29 -27.78 -2.39 25.54
N GLY A 30 -28.72 -1.42 25.42
CA GLY A 30 -28.72 -0.42 24.36
C GLY A 30 -27.48 0.52 24.43
N GLY A 31 -26.78 0.62 23.32
CA GLY A 31 -25.82 1.63 22.97
C GLY A 31 -25.94 1.79 21.48
N GLU A 32 -26.15 3.02 21.02
CA GLU A 32 -26.24 3.34 19.61
C GLU A 32 -24.97 2.91 18.90
N SER A 33 -25.09 1.92 18.02
CA SER A 33 -24.03 1.49 17.12
C SER A 33 -23.80 2.56 16.05
N PRO A 34 -22.54 2.83 15.63
CA PRO A 34 -22.28 3.59 14.41
C PRO A 34 -22.89 2.83 13.24
N GLY A 35 -23.63 3.55 12.40
CA GLY A 35 -24.54 3.03 11.40
C GLY A 35 -23.97 1.92 10.52
N ASP A 36 -24.77 0.89 10.43
CA ASP A 36 -24.68 -0.22 9.50
C ASP A 36 -24.50 0.28 8.07
N GLY A 37 -23.28 0.14 7.54
CA GLY A 37 -22.92 0.45 6.17
C GLY A 37 -23.28 -0.67 5.18
N GLY A 38 -24.32 -1.44 5.47
CA GLY A 38 -24.87 -2.44 4.56
C GLY A 38 -25.39 -1.79 3.28
N VAL A 39 -24.91 -2.24 2.13
CA VAL A 39 -25.52 -1.96 0.83
C VAL A 39 -26.82 -2.77 0.79
N ASP A 40 -27.92 -2.06 0.95
CA ASP A 40 -29.25 -2.66 1.10
C ASP A 40 -29.69 -3.42 -0.15
N GLY A 41 -29.98 -4.69 0.00
CA GLY A 41 -30.52 -5.56 -1.04
C GLY A 41 -32.05 -5.42 -1.25
N ASP A 42 -32.60 -4.21 -1.11
CA ASP A 42 -34.06 -3.99 -1.13
C ASP A 42 -34.57 -3.19 -2.34
N GLY A 43 -33.86 -3.20 -3.47
CA GLY A 43 -34.26 -2.41 -4.66
C GLY A 43 -33.78 -0.95 -4.62
N SER A 44 -32.85 -0.61 -3.73
CA SER A 44 -32.22 0.70 -3.66
C SER A 44 -31.35 0.97 -4.89
N THR A 45 -31.20 2.25 -5.25
CA THR A 45 -30.34 2.70 -6.36
C THR A 45 -28.89 2.20 -6.15
N PRO A 46 -28.28 1.49 -7.13
CA PRO A 46 -26.92 1.00 -7.00
C PRO A 46 -25.94 2.14 -6.68
N VAL A 47 -24.94 1.84 -5.83
CA VAL A 47 -23.88 2.79 -5.51
C VAL A 47 -22.62 2.46 -6.31
N TRP A 48 -22.09 3.45 -7.02
CA TRP A 48 -20.77 3.38 -7.66
C TRP A 48 -19.77 4.12 -6.79
N VAL A 49 -18.66 3.46 -6.49
CA VAL A 49 -17.69 3.92 -5.51
C VAL A 49 -16.60 4.75 -6.17
N GLY A 50 -16.41 5.98 -5.70
CA GLY A 50 -15.40 6.91 -6.17
C GLY A 50 -14.07 6.76 -5.41
N VAL A 51 -12.97 6.71 -6.14
CA VAL A 51 -11.60 6.74 -5.60
C VAL A 51 -10.87 7.94 -6.20
N ILE A 52 -10.52 8.91 -5.37
CA ILE A 52 -9.82 10.12 -5.81
C ILE A 52 -8.35 10.01 -5.42
N GLY A 53 -7.46 9.90 -6.42
CA GLY A 53 -6.01 9.92 -6.22
C GLY A 53 -5.45 11.31 -6.35
N THR A 54 -4.91 11.84 -5.26
CA THR A 54 -4.26 13.16 -5.18
C THR A 54 -2.88 13.07 -4.56
N GLY A 55 -2.14 14.15 -4.60
CA GLY A 55 -0.77 14.21 -4.10
C GLY A 55 0.17 14.87 -5.09
N GLN A 56 1.40 14.38 -5.14
CA GLN A 56 2.41 14.90 -6.05
C GLN A 56 2.74 13.92 -7.19
N SER A 57 3.95 13.95 -7.71
CA SER A 57 4.38 13.17 -8.89
C SER A 57 4.10 11.66 -8.79
N LEU A 58 4.21 11.06 -7.60
CA LEU A 58 3.91 9.64 -7.41
C LEU A 58 2.40 9.33 -7.50
N SER A 59 1.54 10.29 -7.20
CA SER A 59 0.09 10.09 -7.33
C SER A 59 -0.39 10.06 -8.79
N VAL A 60 0.43 10.57 -9.71
CA VAL A 60 0.12 10.67 -11.15
C VAL A 60 1.00 9.74 -12.01
N GLY A 61 1.75 8.84 -11.39
CA GLY A 61 2.56 7.84 -12.09
C GLY A 61 3.79 8.41 -12.80
N ALA A 62 4.38 9.50 -12.27
CA ALA A 62 5.57 10.08 -12.85
C ALA A 62 6.74 9.08 -12.88
N ALA A 63 7.55 9.15 -13.93
CA ALA A 63 8.73 8.30 -14.18
C ALA A 63 8.46 6.79 -14.13
N SER A 64 7.23 6.34 -14.30
CA SER A 64 6.85 4.92 -14.27
C SER A 64 7.58 4.05 -15.32
N ASN A 65 8.19 4.66 -16.33
CA ASN A 65 8.97 4.00 -17.38
C ASN A 65 8.17 2.96 -18.19
N GLY A 66 6.92 3.25 -18.47
CA GLY A 66 6.04 2.43 -19.28
C GLY A 66 4.65 2.29 -18.66
N LEU A 67 3.82 1.52 -19.34
CA LEU A 67 2.48 1.18 -18.89
C LEU A 67 2.38 -0.34 -18.76
N VAL A 68 1.78 -0.83 -17.70
CA VAL A 68 1.62 -2.24 -17.39
C VAL A 68 0.15 -2.65 -17.41
N PHE A 69 -0.71 -1.90 -16.72
CA PHE A 69 -2.12 -2.24 -16.55
C PHE A 69 -3.01 -1.56 -17.62
N THR A 70 -2.77 -1.93 -18.89
CA THR A 70 -3.43 -1.30 -20.04
C THR A 70 -4.74 -1.96 -20.46
N THR A 71 -5.07 -3.12 -19.88
CA THR A 71 -6.33 -3.81 -20.15
C THR A 71 -7.39 -3.34 -19.17
N PRO A 72 -8.55 -2.86 -19.66
CA PRO A 72 -9.63 -2.40 -18.78
C PRO A 72 -10.12 -3.51 -17.84
N TRP A 73 -10.34 -3.16 -16.56
CA TRP A 73 -11.00 -4.06 -15.62
C TRP A 73 -12.52 -3.88 -15.69
N PRO A 74 -13.30 -4.98 -15.83
CA PRO A 74 -14.75 -4.89 -15.93
C PRO A 74 -15.39 -4.23 -14.69
N GLY A 75 -16.34 -3.32 -14.89
CA GLY A 75 -17.04 -2.64 -13.80
C GLY A 75 -16.27 -1.47 -13.19
N SER A 76 -15.15 -1.07 -13.79
CA SER A 76 -14.36 0.07 -13.30
C SER A 76 -14.25 1.15 -14.38
N TYR A 77 -14.43 2.40 -13.98
CA TYR A 77 -14.59 3.53 -14.89
C TYR A 77 -13.69 4.72 -14.51
N LYS A 78 -13.48 5.60 -15.48
CA LYS A 78 -12.87 6.93 -15.32
C LYS A 78 -13.61 7.96 -16.14
N LEU A 79 -13.42 9.25 -15.81
CA LEU A 79 -13.96 10.36 -16.60
C LEU A 79 -13.15 10.52 -17.89
N ALA A 80 -13.82 10.53 -19.03
CA ALA A 80 -13.27 10.96 -20.31
C ALA A 80 -13.73 12.39 -20.63
N LEU A 81 -12.78 13.22 -21.05
CA LEU A 81 -12.99 14.64 -21.34
C LEU A 81 -13.42 14.90 -22.80
N GLY A 82 -13.32 13.88 -23.67
CA GLY A 82 -13.61 14.03 -25.09
C GLY A 82 -12.69 15.07 -25.74
N ALA A 83 -13.23 15.86 -26.66
CA ALA A 83 -12.51 16.96 -27.30
C ALA A 83 -12.16 18.11 -26.33
N ARG A 84 -12.76 18.13 -25.15
CA ARG A 84 -12.53 19.15 -24.12
C ARG A 84 -11.19 19.00 -23.39
N GLU A 85 -10.47 17.91 -23.58
CA GLU A 85 -9.17 17.69 -22.95
C GLU A 85 -8.19 18.86 -23.17
N THR A 86 -8.28 19.53 -24.32
CA THR A 86 -7.45 20.68 -24.69
C THR A 86 -8.21 22.00 -24.78
N THR A 87 -9.51 22.02 -24.51
CA THR A 87 -10.36 23.20 -24.62
C THR A 87 -10.62 23.81 -23.25
N TRP A 88 -10.26 25.06 -23.08
CA TRP A 88 -10.35 25.80 -21.83
C TRP A 88 -11.56 26.77 -21.82
N PRO A 89 -12.25 26.99 -20.66
CA PRO A 89 -12.31 26.07 -19.49
C PRO A 89 -13.30 24.94 -19.73
N ILE A 90 -13.13 23.83 -18.99
CA ILE A 90 -14.12 22.73 -18.94
C ILE A 90 -15.02 22.95 -17.71
N ASP A 91 -16.30 22.65 -17.83
CA ASP A 91 -17.20 22.58 -16.68
C ASP A 91 -17.81 21.18 -16.52
N ALA A 92 -18.28 20.87 -15.29
CA ALA A 92 -18.80 19.55 -14.94
C ALA A 92 -20.12 19.20 -15.66
N THR A 93 -20.77 20.16 -16.31
CA THR A 93 -22.05 19.98 -17.05
C THR A 93 -21.82 19.75 -18.54
N ASP A 94 -20.56 19.83 -19.02
CA ASP A 94 -20.25 19.67 -20.43
C ASP A 94 -20.78 18.34 -20.98
N PRO A 95 -21.55 18.34 -22.07
CA PRO A 95 -22.18 17.14 -22.63
C PRO A 95 -21.17 16.16 -23.29
N GLU A 96 -19.95 16.60 -23.59
CA GLU A 96 -18.92 15.71 -24.13
C GLU A 96 -18.23 14.84 -23.05
N LEU A 97 -18.42 15.18 -21.78
CA LEU A 97 -17.92 14.35 -20.68
C LEU A 97 -18.65 13.02 -20.64
N SER A 98 -17.90 11.93 -20.50
CA SER A 98 -18.46 10.58 -20.48
C SER A 98 -17.68 9.64 -19.55
N LEU A 99 -18.28 8.49 -19.25
CA LEU A 99 -17.64 7.41 -18.53
C LEU A 99 -17.01 6.43 -19.52
N VAL A 100 -15.74 6.09 -19.32
CA VAL A 100 -15.05 5.04 -20.07
C VAL A 100 -14.41 4.06 -19.10
N ALA A 101 -14.13 2.84 -19.56
CA ALA A 101 -13.48 1.83 -18.73
C ALA A 101 -12.10 2.31 -18.26
N VAL A 102 -11.76 1.99 -16.99
CA VAL A 102 -10.46 2.34 -16.43
C VAL A 102 -9.37 1.48 -17.04
N ALA A 103 -8.35 2.11 -17.57
CA ALA A 103 -7.10 1.49 -18.03
C ALA A 103 -6.02 2.57 -18.01
N GLU A 104 -4.77 2.18 -17.79
CA GLU A 104 -3.65 3.11 -17.84
C GLU A 104 -3.27 3.49 -19.29
N PRO A 105 -2.88 4.75 -19.51
CA PRO A 105 -2.87 5.82 -18.52
C PRO A 105 -4.29 6.33 -18.25
N ILE A 106 -4.60 6.63 -16.99
CA ILE A 106 -5.91 7.23 -16.66
C ILE A 106 -6.02 8.61 -17.28
N ARG A 107 -4.95 9.39 -17.25
CA ARG A 107 -4.78 10.63 -18.00
C ARG A 107 -3.69 10.47 -19.07
N THR A 108 -3.81 11.21 -20.14
CA THR A 108 -2.81 11.21 -21.22
C THR A 108 -1.43 11.62 -20.70
N ILE A 109 -0.39 10.94 -21.15
CA ILE A 109 1.00 11.19 -20.71
C ILE A 109 1.50 12.59 -21.13
N ASN A 110 0.91 13.21 -22.13
CA ASN A 110 1.31 14.53 -22.59
C ASN A 110 0.73 15.64 -21.70
N THR A 111 1.60 16.27 -20.95
CA THR A 111 1.28 17.17 -19.83
C THR A 111 1.07 18.63 -20.21
N THR A 112 1.20 19.00 -21.48
CA THR A 112 1.16 20.41 -21.90
C THR A 112 -0.22 20.89 -22.35
N SER A 113 -1.20 20.00 -22.44
CA SER A 113 -2.46 20.25 -23.15
C SER A 113 -3.72 20.16 -22.30
N TYR A 114 -3.61 19.85 -21.01
CA TYR A 114 -4.80 19.75 -20.17
C TYR A 114 -5.44 21.11 -19.88
N SER A 115 -6.75 21.16 -20.02
CA SER A 115 -7.55 22.34 -19.67
C SER A 115 -7.75 22.46 -18.17
N ALA A 116 -7.93 23.68 -17.66
CA ALA A 116 -8.34 23.84 -16.28
C ALA A 116 -9.69 23.12 -16.02
N PRO A 117 -9.87 22.55 -14.82
CA PRO A 117 -9.03 22.79 -13.65
C PRO A 117 -7.86 21.83 -13.47
N TYR A 118 -7.48 21.04 -14.46
CA TYR A 118 -6.41 20.04 -14.28
C TYR A 118 -5.01 20.64 -14.15
N PRO A 119 -4.15 20.01 -13.34
CA PRO A 119 -2.72 20.30 -13.36
C PRO A 119 -2.10 19.96 -14.70
N ILE A 120 -1.02 20.66 -15.07
CA ILE A 120 -0.34 20.48 -16.36
C ILE A 120 0.60 19.26 -16.43
N ASN A 121 0.89 18.62 -15.30
CA ASN A 121 1.85 17.53 -15.22
C ASN A 121 1.21 16.22 -14.74
N ILE A 122 0.42 15.62 -15.59
CA ILE A 122 -0.13 14.27 -15.39
C ILE A 122 0.67 13.29 -16.25
N TYR A 123 0.98 12.10 -15.69
CA TYR A 123 1.92 11.15 -16.27
C TYR A 123 1.29 9.77 -16.51
N GLY A 124 2.08 8.69 -16.44
CA GLY A 124 1.81 7.36 -16.93
C GLY A 124 1.07 6.41 -15.99
N GLU A 125 1.69 5.27 -15.67
CA GLU A 125 1.13 4.23 -14.81
C GLU A 125 0.83 4.75 -13.42
N THR A 126 -0.40 4.57 -12.95
CA THR A 126 -0.81 4.93 -11.59
C THR A 126 -1.24 3.68 -10.80
N PHE A 127 -1.49 3.82 -9.52
CA PHE A 127 -2.00 2.73 -8.68
C PHE A 127 -3.48 2.38 -8.95
N HIS A 128 -4.21 3.17 -9.70
CA HIS A 128 -5.68 3.11 -9.77
C HIS A 128 -6.21 1.87 -10.49
N SER A 129 -5.62 1.47 -11.60
CA SER A 129 -6.11 0.31 -12.37
C SER A 129 -5.92 -1.00 -11.61
N ALA A 130 -4.77 -1.18 -10.95
CA ALA A 130 -4.53 -2.33 -10.08
C ALA A 130 -5.41 -2.28 -8.82
N MET A 131 -5.64 -1.09 -8.25
CA MET A 131 -6.59 -0.91 -7.14
C MET A 131 -8.01 -1.30 -7.52
N ALA A 132 -8.49 -0.92 -8.71
CA ALA A 132 -9.80 -1.32 -9.21
C ALA A 132 -9.95 -2.85 -9.30
N ALA A 133 -8.95 -3.51 -9.88
CA ALA A 133 -8.91 -4.96 -10.01
C ALA A 133 -8.91 -5.66 -8.65
N GLN A 134 -8.10 -5.18 -7.70
CA GLN A 134 -8.00 -5.76 -6.37
C GLN A 134 -9.28 -5.55 -5.56
N LEU A 135 -9.86 -4.36 -5.56
CA LEU A 135 -11.13 -4.07 -4.87
C LEU A 135 -12.24 -5.03 -5.31
N ASP A 136 -12.42 -5.20 -6.62
CA ASP A 136 -13.42 -6.14 -7.16
C ASP A 136 -13.09 -7.59 -6.79
N THR A 137 -11.81 -7.98 -6.84
CA THR A 137 -11.37 -9.36 -6.53
C THR A 137 -11.64 -9.72 -5.08
N ILE A 138 -11.24 -8.87 -4.13
CA ILE A 138 -11.44 -9.16 -2.69
C ILE A 138 -12.90 -9.06 -2.30
N ASN A 139 -13.67 -8.12 -2.89
CA ASN A 139 -15.10 -8.02 -2.67
C ASN A 139 -15.86 -9.27 -3.14
N ARG A 140 -15.54 -9.80 -4.33
CA ARG A 140 -16.12 -11.08 -4.83
C ARG A 140 -15.73 -12.27 -3.95
N ALA A 141 -14.49 -12.36 -3.49
CA ALA A 141 -14.04 -13.40 -2.59
C ALA A 141 -14.78 -13.36 -1.25
N ALA A 142 -14.99 -12.18 -0.68
CA ALA A 142 -15.74 -11.97 0.55
C ALA A 142 -17.22 -12.35 0.37
N ALA A 143 -17.84 -12.02 -0.77
CA ALA A 143 -19.23 -12.39 -1.08
C ALA A 143 -19.41 -13.91 -1.18
N GLY A 144 -18.48 -14.62 -1.81
CA GLY A 144 -18.48 -16.07 -1.91
C GLY A 144 -18.34 -16.79 -0.56
N ALA A 145 -17.71 -16.14 0.43
CA ALA A 145 -17.56 -16.63 1.80
C ALA A 145 -18.74 -16.26 2.74
N GLY A 146 -19.79 -15.60 2.22
CA GLY A 146 -20.97 -15.20 2.99
C GLY A 146 -20.78 -13.89 3.79
N GLY A 147 -19.69 -13.17 3.58
CA GLY A 147 -19.37 -11.91 4.25
C GLY A 147 -19.29 -10.69 3.34
N GLY A 148 -19.56 -10.85 2.07
CA GLY A 148 -19.52 -9.75 1.11
C GLY A 148 -20.88 -9.12 0.87
N VAL A 149 -20.91 -7.85 0.53
CA VAL A 149 -22.11 -7.13 0.17
C VAL A 149 -22.64 -7.65 -1.18
N GLY A 150 -23.71 -8.43 -1.10
CA GLY A 150 -24.62 -8.65 -2.23
C GLY A 150 -24.18 -9.51 -3.42
N GLY A 151 -23.05 -10.23 -3.41
CA GLY A 151 -22.68 -11.15 -4.52
C GLY A 151 -22.48 -10.46 -5.89
N VAL A 152 -22.57 -9.16 -5.98
CA VAL A 152 -22.38 -8.35 -7.19
C VAL A 152 -20.98 -7.71 -7.14
N GLY A 153 -20.31 -7.68 -8.30
CA GLY A 153 -19.01 -6.99 -8.39
C GLY A 153 -19.10 -5.52 -7.99
N LEU A 154 -18.04 -4.99 -7.40
CA LEU A 154 -17.96 -3.60 -7.00
C LEU A 154 -17.75 -2.72 -8.24
N THR A 155 -18.68 -1.80 -8.53
CA THR A 155 -18.49 -0.81 -9.59
C THR A 155 -17.75 0.39 -9.02
N SER A 156 -16.56 0.66 -9.57
CA SER A 156 -15.69 1.75 -9.11
C SER A 156 -15.42 2.80 -10.17
N VAL A 157 -15.17 4.04 -9.73
CA VAL A 157 -14.81 5.17 -10.60
C VAL A 157 -13.57 5.84 -10.05
N HIS A 158 -12.54 5.97 -10.87
CA HIS A 158 -11.21 6.40 -10.47
C HIS A 158 -10.84 7.76 -11.07
N SER A 159 -10.31 8.64 -10.22
CA SER A 159 -9.87 10.00 -10.57
C SER A 159 -8.39 10.19 -10.28
N VAL A 160 -7.64 10.75 -11.22
CA VAL A 160 -6.23 11.12 -11.08
C VAL A 160 -6.11 12.62 -11.20
N VAL A 161 -5.84 13.29 -10.08
CA VAL A 161 -5.86 14.75 -9.98
C VAL A 161 -4.65 15.36 -9.28
N GLY A 162 -3.64 14.58 -8.94
CA GLY A 162 -2.42 15.05 -8.28
C GLY A 162 -1.61 16.03 -9.13
N GLN A 163 -0.70 16.76 -8.49
CA GLN A 163 0.16 17.76 -9.12
C GLN A 163 1.62 17.52 -8.74
N GLY A 164 2.46 17.22 -9.71
CA GLY A 164 3.89 16.92 -9.51
C GLY A 164 4.67 18.08 -8.90
N ASP A 165 5.73 17.73 -8.15
CA ASP A 165 6.63 18.67 -7.47
C ASP A 165 5.93 19.73 -6.61
N SER A 166 4.82 19.38 -5.99
CA SER A 166 3.98 20.31 -5.24
C SER A 166 3.92 19.94 -3.76
N SER A 167 4.07 20.95 -2.90
CA SER A 167 3.81 20.87 -1.47
C SER A 167 2.32 20.65 -1.19
N ILE A 168 1.99 20.09 -0.04
CA ILE A 168 0.61 19.95 0.43
C ILE A 168 -0.12 21.30 0.50
N THR A 169 0.61 22.37 0.80
CA THR A 169 0.08 23.73 0.81
C THR A 169 -0.32 24.25 -0.57
N VAL A 170 0.22 23.68 -1.64
CA VAL A 170 -0.12 24.00 -3.03
C VAL A 170 -1.35 23.23 -3.48
N ILE A 171 -1.46 21.94 -3.13
CA ILE A 171 -2.51 21.04 -3.62
C ILE A 171 -3.80 21.04 -2.78
N ARG A 172 -3.83 21.73 -1.64
CA ARG A 172 -4.99 21.81 -0.73
C ARG A 172 -6.01 22.86 -1.16
N LYS A 173 -7.15 22.91 -0.48
CA LYS A 173 -8.17 23.97 -0.60
C LYS A 173 -7.54 25.36 -0.38
N GLY A 174 -7.80 26.27 -1.33
CA GLY A 174 -7.21 27.60 -1.32
C GLY A 174 -5.71 27.66 -1.60
N GLY A 175 -5.06 26.53 -1.92
CA GLY A 175 -3.70 26.51 -2.44
C GLY A 175 -3.59 27.08 -3.87
N THR A 176 -2.37 27.29 -4.33
CA THR A 176 -2.11 27.86 -5.66
C THR A 176 -2.17 26.86 -6.80
N GLY A 177 -2.20 25.55 -6.47
CA GLY A 177 -2.30 24.46 -7.46
C GLY A 177 -3.74 24.13 -7.85
N ASN A 178 -3.87 23.27 -8.84
CA ASN A 178 -5.17 22.90 -9.40
C ASN A 178 -5.70 21.54 -8.94
N ALA A 179 -4.89 20.74 -8.21
CA ALA A 179 -5.28 19.38 -7.82
C ALA A 179 -6.61 19.33 -7.05
N TYR A 180 -6.80 20.21 -6.08
CA TYR A 180 -8.04 20.29 -5.31
C TYR A 180 -9.26 20.65 -6.18
N ALA A 181 -9.12 21.67 -7.03
CA ALA A 181 -10.19 22.09 -7.94
C ALA A 181 -10.55 20.98 -8.94
N ALA A 182 -9.57 20.25 -9.46
CA ALA A 182 -9.78 19.12 -10.34
C ALA A 182 -10.55 17.97 -9.66
N SER A 183 -10.29 17.70 -8.38
CA SER A 183 -11.03 16.71 -7.59
C SER A 183 -12.52 17.06 -7.51
N LEU A 184 -12.84 18.32 -7.20
CA LEU A 184 -14.23 18.76 -7.08
C LEU A 184 -14.96 18.80 -8.44
N PHE A 185 -14.21 19.17 -9.50
CA PHE A 185 -14.72 19.12 -10.87
C PHE A 185 -15.10 17.68 -11.26
N GLU A 186 -14.19 16.71 -11.07
CA GLU A 186 -14.49 15.30 -11.39
C GLU A 186 -15.64 14.77 -10.54
N ALA A 187 -15.64 15.00 -9.24
CA ALA A 187 -16.73 14.58 -8.37
C ALA A 187 -18.09 15.11 -8.85
N SER A 188 -18.17 16.39 -9.28
CA SER A 188 -19.39 17.00 -9.81
C SER A 188 -19.83 16.36 -11.13
N ALA A 189 -18.90 16.16 -12.06
CA ALA A 189 -19.18 15.52 -13.35
C ALA A 189 -19.62 14.06 -13.17
N LEU A 190 -18.93 13.31 -12.31
CA LEU A 190 -19.21 11.92 -12.02
C LEU A 190 -20.55 11.73 -11.31
N THR A 191 -20.91 12.60 -10.37
CA THR A 191 -22.22 12.58 -9.72
C THR A 191 -23.34 12.66 -10.76
N ARG A 192 -23.23 13.56 -11.73
CA ARG A 192 -24.19 13.69 -12.84
C ARG A 192 -24.18 12.47 -13.78
N LEU A 193 -23.01 12.00 -14.20
CA LEU A 193 -22.89 10.92 -15.19
C LEU A 193 -23.33 9.58 -14.61
N VAL A 194 -23.01 9.28 -13.37
CA VAL A 194 -23.43 8.06 -12.67
C VAL A 194 -24.94 8.09 -12.42
N ALA A 195 -25.51 9.24 -12.07
CA ALA A 195 -26.96 9.39 -11.95
C ALA A 195 -27.67 9.13 -13.29
N ALA A 196 -27.12 9.61 -14.41
CA ALA A 196 -27.64 9.33 -15.74
C ALA A 196 -27.54 7.83 -16.12
N ALA A 197 -26.58 7.08 -15.52
CA ALA A 197 -26.47 5.63 -15.65
C ALA A 197 -27.40 4.86 -14.70
N GLY A 198 -28.23 5.54 -13.91
CA GLY A 198 -29.19 4.92 -12.99
C GLY A 198 -28.58 4.47 -11.65
N ALA A 199 -27.45 5.04 -11.27
CA ALA A 199 -26.74 4.73 -10.01
C ALA A 199 -26.47 6.02 -9.20
N ARG A 200 -26.02 5.86 -7.96
CA ARG A 200 -25.56 6.94 -7.09
C ARG A 200 -24.05 6.92 -6.97
N TYR A 201 -23.39 8.05 -7.15
CA TYR A 201 -21.95 8.19 -6.95
C TYR A 201 -21.66 8.56 -5.50
N GLU A 202 -20.80 7.79 -4.84
CA GLU A 202 -20.27 8.10 -3.51
C GLU A 202 -18.75 8.00 -3.52
N VAL A 203 -18.07 9.00 -2.98
CA VAL A 203 -16.61 8.95 -2.80
C VAL A 203 -16.30 8.03 -1.62
N PHE A 204 -15.60 6.94 -1.88
CA PHE A 204 -15.18 5.97 -0.88
C PHE A 204 -14.00 6.47 -0.08
N ALA A 205 -12.98 6.95 -0.78
CA ALA A 205 -11.75 7.43 -0.15
C ALA A 205 -11.02 8.44 -1.04
N VAL A 206 -10.24 9.30 -0.40
CA VAL A 206 -9.21 10.10 -1.04
C VAL A 206 -7.87 9.44 -0.75
N MET A 207 -7.13 9.08 -1.82
CA MET A 207 -5.81 8.45 -1.75
C MET A 207 -4.74 9.52 -1.88
N LEU A 208 -3.94 9.74 -0.83
CA LEU A 208 -2.87 10.73 -0.82
C LEU A 208 -1.50 10.07 -0.96
N THR A 209 -0.90 10.19 -2.16
CA THR A 209 0.49 9.74 -2.39
C THR A 209 1.39 10.97 -2.46
N HIS A 210 2.01 11.30 -1.32
CA HIS A 210 2.65 12.59 -1.10
C HIS A 210 3.72 12.52 -0.01
N GLY A 211 4.49 13.61 0.18
CA GLY A 211 5.36 13.84 1.32
C GLY A 211 6.82 14.13 0.95
N GLU A 212 7.26 13.79 -0.25
CA GLU A 212 8.64 13.99 -0.70
C GLU A 212 8.98 15.49 -0.77
N LYS A 213 8.06 16.32 -1.31
CA LYS A 213 8.25 17.78 -1.39
C LYS A 213 8.23 18.46 -0.01
N ASP A 214 7.58 17.85 0.94
CA ASP A 214 7.39 18.36 2.30
C ASP A 214 8.22 17.58 3.34
N ALA A 215 9.32 16.96 2.91
CA ALA A 215 10.14 16.08 3.73
C ALA A 215 10.56 16.68 5.08
N GLU A 216 10.71 17.98 5.14
CA GLU A 216 11.14 18.73 6.33
C GLU A 216 10.05 19.69 6.87
N LEU A 217 8.79 19.56 6.39
CA LEU A 217 7.69 20.45 6.82
C LEU A 217 7.14 20.03 8.18
N PRO A 218 7.31 20.81 9.26
CA PRO A 218 6.87 20.43 10.59
C PRO A 218 5.35 20.33 10.76
N SER A 219 4.58 21.09 9.95
CA SER A 219 3.11 21.11 10.01
C SER A 219 2.46 20.03 9.14
N TYR A 220 3.24 19.08 8.58
CA TYR A 220 2.75 18.15 7.58
C TYR A 220 1.58 17.29 8.09
N GLU A 221 1.62 16.85 9.33
CA GLU A 221 0.54 16.09 9.99
C GLU A 221 -0.76 16.92 10.07
N ASP A 222 -0.67 18.15 10.58
CA ASP A 222 -1.82 19.07 10.67
C ASP A 222 -2.38 19.44 9.29
N ASP A 223 -1.52 19.57 8.28
CA ASP A 223 -1.92 19.89 6.91
C ASP A 223 -2.64 18.70 6.25
N ILE A 224 -2.25 17.46 6.55
CA ILE A 224 -3.01 16.25 6.14
C ILE A 224 -4.39 16.24 6.78
N ALA A 225 -4.49 16.50 8.08
CA ALA A 225 -5.77 16.53 8.79
C ALA A 225 -6.72 17.59 8.23
N ARG A 226 -6.20 18.76 7.91
CA ARG A 226 -6.95 19.83 7.26
C ARG A 226 -7.40 19.43 5.86
N LEU A 227 -6.52 18.82 5.07
CA LEU A 227 -6.85 18.35 3.71
C LEU A 227 -7.98 17.32 3.74
N GLN A 228 -7.95 16.36 4.68
CA GLN A 228 -9.03 15.38 4.86
C GLN A 228 -10.35 16.06 5.18
N ALA A 229 -10.37 16.99 6.14
CA ALA A 229 -11.59 17.69 6.55
C ALA A 229 -12.18 18.53 5.40
N ASP A 230 -11.33 19.22 4.64
CA ASP A 230 -11.77 20.00 3.47
C ASP A 230 -12.38 19.11 2.39
N TYR A 231 -11.74 17.97 2.07
CA TYR A 231 -12.29 17.00 1.10
C TYR A 231 -13.60 16.40 1.58
N GLU A 232 -13.69 15.95 2.83
CA GLU A 232 -14.94 15.38 3.37
C GLU A 232 -16.10 16.37 3.24
N GLN A 233 -15.90 17.62 3.68
CA GLN A 233 -16.90 18.66 3.61
C GLN A 233 -17.37 18.95 2.19
N ASP A 234 -16.44 19.21 1.26
CA ASP A 234 -16.77 19.67 -0.07
C ASP A 234 -17.31 18.52 -0.94
N LEU A 235 -16.76 17.32 -0.82
CA LEU A 235 -17.23 16.15 -1.58
C LEU A 235 -18.61 15.69 -1.10
N GLN A 236 -18.90 15.71 0.21
CA GLN A 236 -20.25 15.44 0.73
C GLN A 236 -21.27 16.47 0.21
N ALA A 237 -20.89 17.73 0.12
CA ALA A 237 -21.76 18.77 -0.45
C ALA A 237 -22.08 18.53 -1.94
N ILE A 238 -21.13 17.95 -2.70
CA ILE A 238 -21.30 17.63 -4.13
C ILE A 238 -22.12 16.36 -4.33
N THR A 239 -21.79 15.28 -3.61
CA THR A 239 -22.40 13.96 -3.83
C THR A 239 -23.71 13.77 -3.08
N GLY A 240 -23.95 14.55 -2.03
CA GLY A 240 -25.09 14.39 -1.13
C GLY A 240 -24.96 13.19 -0.18
N GLN A 241 -23.80 12.50 -0.16
CA GLN A 241 -23.56 11.38 0.76
C GLN A 241 -23.41 11.85 2.20
N THR A 242 -23.86 11.01 3.14
CA THR A 242 -23.63 11.22 4.58
C THR A 242 -22.49 10.37 5.13
N ARG A 243 -22.06 9.36 4.36
CA ARG A 243 -20.91 8.51 4.72
C ARG A 243 -19.65 9.38 4.84
N ALA A 244 -18.83 9.09 5.85
CA ALA A 244 -17.51 9.69 5.99
C ALA A 244 -16.61 9.37 4.80
N ILE A 245 -15.70 10.28 4.49
CA ILE A 245 -14.73 10.14 3.40
C ILE A 245 -13.33 10.07 4.03
N PRO A 246 -12.80 8.86 4.24
CA PRO A 246 -11.46 8.70 4.80
C PRO A 246 -10.40 9.17 3.80
N LEU A 247 -9.28 9.64 4.34
CA LEU A 247 -8.05 9.87 3.60
C LEU A 247 -7.09 8.71 3.90
N ILE A 248 -6.67 8.01 2.86
CA ILE A 248 -5.71 6.90 2.94
C ILE A 248 -4.40 7.35 2.33
N LEU A 249 -3.30 7.15 3.04
CA LEU A 249 -1.98 7.62 2.61
C LEU A 249 -0.90 6.57 2.84
N THR A 250 0.28 6.80 2.27
CA THR A 250 1.50 6.04 2.53
C THR A 250 2.63 6.95 2.96
N GLN A 251 3.60 6.41 3.69
CA GLN A 251 4.82 7.14 4.01
C GLN A 251 5.73 7.27 2.79
N GLN A 252 6.39 8.40 2.64
CA GLN A 252 7.48 8.58 1.69
C GLN A 252 8.83 8.16 2.30
N HIS A 253 9.81 7.76 1.45
CA HIS A 253 11.13 7.29 1.88
C HIS A 253 12.28 7.81 1.01
N ALA A 254 12.03 8.78 0.12
CA ALA A 254 13.03 9.30 -0.80
C ALA A 254 13.71 10.57 -0.31
N GLU A 255 12.98 11.44 0.36
CA GLU A 255 13.45 12.77 0.76
C GLU A 255 13.43 12.97 2.28
N PRO A 256 14.30 13.86 2.85
CA PRO A 256 15.39 14.57 2.17
C PRO A 256 16.52 13.60 1.79
N VAL A 257 17.43 14.02 0.93
CA VAL A 257 18.54 13.17 0.44
C VAL A 257 19.43 12.66 1.58
N THR A 258 19.47 13.36 2.70
CA THR A 258 20.21 12.98 3.91
C THR A 258 19.41 13.30 5.18
N GLY A 259 19.70 12.61 6.26
CA GLY A 259 19.05 12.83 7.56
C GLY A 259 17.69 12.16 7.67
N ARG A 260 16.75 12.78 8.35
CA ARG A 260 15.44 12.22 8.69
C ARG A 260 14.32 13.07 8.10
N SER A 261 13.18 12.45 7.85
CA SER A 261 12.02 13.11 7.24
C SER A 261 10.90 13.32 8.26
N THR A 262 10.49 14.58 8.46
CA THR A 262 9.32 14.92 9.29
C THR A 262 8.02 14.48 8.62
N SER A 263 7.91 14.55 7.29
CA SER A 263 6.71 14.12 6.58
C SER A 263 6.49 12.60 6.66
N THR A 264 7.56 11.80 6.76
CA THR A 264 7.44 10.36 6.95
C THR A 264 6.81 10.03 8.31
N VAL A 265 7.27 10.69 9.38
CA VAL A 265 6.67 10.56 10.72
C VAL A 265 5.25 11.12 10.74
N GLY A 266 5.06 12.32 10.18
CA GLY A 266 3.75 13.00 10.14
C GLY A 266 2.68 12.19 9.40
N ALA A 267 3.04 11.47 8.32
CA ALA A 267 2.13 10.60 7.61
C ALA A 267 1.63 9.43 8.47
N TRP A 268 2.50 8.82 9.28
CA TRP A 268 2.11 7.78 10.24
C TRP A 268 1.27 8.36 11.38
N LYS A 269 1.74 9.46 12.00
CA LYS A 269 1.06 10.10 13.13
C LYS A 269 -0.33 10.62 12.78
N ALA A 270 -0.51 11.15 11.57
CA ALA A 270 -1.84 11.55 11.12
C ALA A 270 -2.86 10.40 11.21
N GLY A 271 -2.46 9.16 10.89
CA GLY A 271 -3.32 7.99 11.08
C GLY A 271 -3.56 7.62 12.54
N VAL A 272 -2.54 7.78 13.41
CA VAL A 272 -2.66 7.50 14.84
C VAL A 272 -3.53 8.54 15.57
N ASP A 273 -3.34 9.82 15.24
CA ASP A 273 -3.94 10.94 15.97
C ASP A 273 -5.34 11.33 15.43
N HIS A 274 -5.71 10.84 14.23
CA HIS A 274 -7.03 11.07 13.61
C HIS A 274 -7.74 9.74 13.24
N PRO A 275 -8.01 8.85 14.20
CA PRO A 275 -8.63 7.55 13.96
C PRO A 275 -10.03 7.71 13.32
N GLY A 276 -10.37 6.83 12.41
CA GLY A 276 -11.64 6.85 11.67
C GLY A 276 -11.70 7.86 10.51
N LYS A 277 -10.68 8.73 10.37
CA LYS A 277 -10.62 9.76 9.32
C LYS A 277 -9.41 9.63 8.41
N ILE A 278 -8.25 9.30 8.98
CA ILE A 278 -6.98 9.19 8.27
C ILE A 278 -6.37 7.84 8.55
N TYR A 279 -5.88 7.18 7.50
CA TYR A 279 -5.31 5.85 7.59
C TYR A 279 -3.98 5.78 6.86
N CYS A 280 -2.93 5.39 7.58
CA CYS A 280 -1.65 5.07 6.97
C CYS A 280 -1.68 3.63 6.46
N ALA A 281 -1.56 3.42 5.15
CA ALA A 281 -1.54 2.09 4.56
C ALA A 281 -0.18 1.38 4.72
N GLY A 282 0.84 2.11 5.18
CA GLY A 282 2.18 1.58 5.39
C GLY A 282 3.27 2.37 4.66
N PRO A 283 4.51 1.87 4.66
CA PRO A 283 5.63 2.50 4.00
C PRO A 283 5.64 2.26 2.49
N LYS A 284 6.57 2.92 1.78
CA LYS A 284 6.87 2.69 0.36
C LYS A 284 8.29 2.16 0.13
N TYR A 285 9.09 1.93 1.15
CA TYR A 285 10.50 1.51 0.98
C TYR A 285 10.67 0.12 0.36
N GLN A 286 9.68 -0.76 0.50
CA GLN A 286 9.70 -2.12 -0.04
C GLN A 286 9.53 -2.16 -1.56
N TYR A 287 9.08 -1.07 -2.18
CA TYR A 287 8.87 -1.02 -3.62
C TYR A 287 10.17 -0.72 -4.38
N ALA A 288 10.27 -1.17 -5.63
CA ALA A 288 11.39 -0.84 -6.49
C ALA A 288 11.22 0.55 -7.11
N TYR A 289 12.24 1.36 -6.96
CA TYR A 289 12.29 2.73 -7.44
C TYR A 289 12.91 2.81 -8.84
N ALA A 290 12.50 3.82 -9.61
CA ALA A 290 13.08 4.20 -10.89
C ALA A 290 14.53 4.70 -10.72
N GLY A 291 15.20 5.03 -11.82
CA GLY A 291 16.60 5.46 -11.79
C GLY A 291 16.88 6.75 -11.03
N ASP A 292 15.85 7.60 -10.86
CA ASP A 292 15.92 8.83 -10.05
C ASP A 292 15.81 8.59 -8.54
N ARG A 293 15.49 7.38 -8.11
CA ARG A 293 15.34 6.99 -6.71
C ARG A 293 14.26 7.74 -5.91
N ILE A 294 13.32 8.36 -6.61
CA ILE A 294 12.17 9.07 -6.03
C ILE A 294 10.87 8.41 -6.46
N HIS A 295 10.75 8.11 -7.76
CA HIS A 295 9.56 7.55 -8.36
C HIS A 295 9.60 6.02 -8.42
N LEU A 296 8.42 5.40 -8.43
CA LEU A 296 8.29 3.95 -8.53
C LEU A 296 8.34 3.49 -10.00
N LEU A 297 8.75 2.25 -10.21
CA LEU A 297 8.54 1.58 -11.50
C LEU A 297 7.05 1.27 -11.71
N ALA A 298 6.60 1.16 -12.97
CA ALA A 298 5.20 0.94 -13.31
C ALA A 298 4.53 -0.20 -12.52
N GLY A 299 5.11 -1.42 -12.54
CA GLY A 299 4.56 -2.54 -11.78
C GLY A 299 4.61 -2.38 -10.26
N GLN A 300 5.32 -1.37 -9.73
CA GLN A 300 5.33 -1.07 -8.30
C GLN A 300 4.21 -0.09 -7.94
N TYR A 301 3.75 0.73 -8.87
CA TYR A 301 2.49 1.45 -8.72
C TYR A 301 1.30 0.47 -8.65
N ASP A 302 1.33 -0.64 -9.43
CA ASP A 302 0.32 -1.69 -9.32
C ASP A 302 0.30 -2.33 -7.94
N ARG A 303 1.48 -2.69 -7.39
CA ARG A 303 1.60 -3.23 -6.02
C ARG A 303 1.09 -2.25 -4.96
N LEU A 304 1.38 -0.96 -5.10
CA LEU A 304 0.82 0.09 -4.25
C LEU A 304 -0.71 0.14 -4.37
N GLY A 305 -1.25 0.01 -5.58
CA GLY A 305 -2.69 -0.04 -5.83
C GLY A 305 -3.38 -1.21 -5.15
N VAL A 306 -2.75 -2.39 -5.19
CA VAL A 306 -3.24 -3.58 -4.48
C VAL A 306 -3.29 -3.33 -2.96
N LYS A 307 -2.24 -2.73 -2.36
CA LYS A 307 -2.23 -2.40 -0.93
C LYS A 307 -3.28 -1.34 -0.57
N TYR A 308 -3.43 -0.31 -1.39
CA TYR A 308 -4.48 0.69 -1.19
C TYR A 308 -5.89 0.09 -1.25
N ALA A 309 -6.12 -0.88 -2.17
CA ALA A 309 -7.40 -1.58 -2.26
C ALA A 309 -7.72 -2.40 -1.02
N GLU A 310 -6.73 -3.10 -0.47
CA GLU A 310 -6.87 -3.88 0.76
C GLU A 310 -7.32 -2.98 1.92
N VAL A 311 -6.60 -1.89 2.17
CA VAL A 311 -6.92 -0.95 3.24
C VAL A 311 -8.29 -0.31 3.02
N ALA A 312 -8.58 0.16 1.81
CA ALA A 312 -9.88 0.76 1.49
C ALA A 312 -11.04 -0.24 1.65
N HIS A 313 -10.85 -1.52 1.28
CA HIS A 313 -11.84 -2.56 1.46
C HIS A 313 -12.13 -2.83 2.94
N GLU A 314 -11.09 -2.96 3.77
CA GLU A 314 -11.27 -3.17 5.21
C GLU A 314 -12.07 -2.04 5.87
N ILE A 315 -11.71 -0.78 5.61
CA ILE A 315 -12.33 0.36 6.30
C ILE A 315 -13.69 0.75 5.70
N VAL A 316 -13.86 0.69 4.37
CA VAL A 316 -15.04 1.26 3.71
C VAL A 316 -16.08 0.20 3.38
N VAL A 317 -15.67 -1.00 2.96
CA VAL A 317 -16.59 -2.08 2.61
C VAL A 317 -16.94 -2.92 3.84
N ARG A 318 -15.94 -3.31 4.64
CA ARG A 318 -16.15 -4.16 5.81
C ARG A 318 -16.49 -3.38 7.08
N GLY A 319 -16.24 -2.07 7.10
CA GLY A 319 -16.47 -1.23 8.28
C GLY A 319 -15.52 -1.51 9.44
N ASN A 320 -14.39 -2.18 9.18
CA ASN A 320 -13.37 -2.44 10.18
C ASN A 320 -12.47 -1.21 10.35
N ASP A 321 -11.81 -1.10 11.49
CA ASP A 321 -10.70 -0.16 11.65
C ASP A 321 -9.43 -0.75 11.00
N TRP A 322 -8.55 0.12 10.51
CA TRP A 322 -7.26 -0.25 9.96
C TRP A 322 -6.13 0.42 10.73
N GLN A 323 -5.14 -0.39 11.10
CA GLN A 323 -3.86 0.09 11.62
C GLN A 323 -2.73 -0.66 10.92
N PRO A 324 -1.68 0.03 10.44
CA PRO A 324 -0.54 -0.63 9.82
C PRO A 324 0.27 -1.45 10.85
N LEU A 325 1.26 -2.19 10.38
CA LEU A 325 2.27 -2.76 11.27
C LEU A 325 3.07 -1.59 11.89
N GLN A 326 2.78 -1.28 13.15
CA GLN A 326 3.27 -0.07 13.83
C GLN A 326 3.62 -0.34 15.29
N PRO A 327 4.58 0.43 15.87
CA PRO A 327 4.89 0.33 17.29
C PRO A 327 3.73 0.86 18.13
N ILE A 328 3.45 0.17 19.26
CA ILE A 328 2.43 0.56 20.22
C ILE A 328 2.98 0.73 21.65
N GLY A 329 4.27 0.49 21.85
CA GLY A 329 4.92 0.72 23.13
C GLY A 329 6.39 0.34 23.13
N ILE A 330 7.16 1.01 23.99
CA ILE A 330 8.58 0.73 24.21
C ILE A 330 8.79 0.52 25.70
N THR A 331 9.60 -0.48 26.07
CA THR A 331 10.11 -0.68 27.44
C THR A 331 11.61 -0.88 27.42
N VAL A 332 12.28 -0.48 28.50
CA VAL A 332 13.74 -0.58 28.64
C VAL A 332 14.07 -1.39 29.88
N GLU A 333 14.77 -2.50 29.70
CA GLU A 333 15.18 -3.42 30.76
C GLU A 333 16.71 -3.66 30.70
N GLY A 334 17.45 -2.85 31.42
CA GLY A 334 18.92 -2.90 31.38
C GLY A 334 19.47 -2.63 29.98
N GLN A 335 20.12 -3.60 29.38
CA GLN A 335 20.67 -3.53 28.02
C GLN A 335 19.74 -4.16 26.97
N THR A 336 18.44 -4.18 27.23
CA THR A 336 17.43 -4.64 26.30
C THR A 336 16.34 -3.59 26.15
N ILE A 337 16.03 -3.23 24.91
CA ILE A 337 14.90 -2.40 24.57
C ILE A 337 13.87 -3.28 23.86
N ALA A 338 12.65 -3.32 24.40
CA ALA A 338 11.57 -4.07 23.81
C ALA A 338 10.57 -3.10 23.15
N VAL A 339 10.34 -3.28 21.86
CA VAL A 339 9.38 -2.50 21.05
C VAL A 339 8.21 -3.41 20.70
N ARG A 340 7.05 -3.15 21.26
CA ARG A 340 5.83 -3.91 20.99
C ARG A 340 5.08 -3.30 19.81
N PHE A 341 4.56 -4.15 18.93
CA PHE A 341 3.87 -3.78 17.70
C PHE A 341 2.38 -4.15 17.72
N HIS A 342 1.56 -3.34 17.07
CA HIS A 342 0.33 -3.80 16.46
C HIS A 342 0.71 -4.59 15.19
N VAL A 343 0.23 -5.84 15.10
CA VAL A 343 0.54 -6.74 13.98
C VAL A 343 -0.76 -7.07 13.27
N PRO A 344 -1.03 -6.52 12.08
CA PRO A 344 -2.28 -6.76 11.35
C PRO A 344 -2.55 -8.25 11.13
N VAL A 345 -1.57 -8.99 10.66
CA VAL A 345 -1.67 -10.43 10.38
C VAL A 345 -0.44 -11.18 10.95
N PRO A 346 -0.51 -11.66 12.21
CA PRO A 346 0.62 -12.37 12.81
C PRO A 346 0.91 -13.72 12.11
N PRO A 347 2.16 -14.23 12.24
CA PRO A 347 3.27 -13.72 13.04
C PRO A 347 4.10 -12.64 12.36
N LEU A 348 4.95 -11.96 13.15
CA LEU A 348 6.04 -11.13 12.63
C LEU A 348 7.12 -11.99 11.98
N ALA A 349 7.77 -11.45 10.97
CA ALA A 349 8.92 -12.07 10.30
C ALA A 349 9.93 -11.03 9.81
N TRP A 350 11.15 -11.50 9.52
CA TRP A 350 12.18 -10.69 8.87
C TRP A 350 12.24 -11.03 7.39
N ASP A 351 12.22 -10.03 6.54
CA ASP A 351 12.50 -10.19 5.12
C ASP A 351 14.00 -10.37 4.90
N GLU A 352 14.44 -11.62 4.82
CA GLU A 352 15.85 -11.97 4.62
C GLU A 352 16.34 -11.68 3.18
N ALA A 353 15.43 -11.38 2.24
CA ALA A 353 15.82 -10.94 0.90
C ALA A 353 16.31 -9.48 0.89
N PHE A 354 15.94 -8.70 1.90
CA PHE A 354 16.44 -7.35 2.08
C PHE A 354 17.76 -7.36 2.85
N GLY A 355 18.77 -6.68 2.34
CA GLY A 355 20.01 -6.44 3.09
C GLY A 355 19.75 -5.56 4.32
N ALA A 356 20.68 -5.53 5.29
CA ALA A 356 20.58 -4.64 6.43
C ALA A 356 20.79 -3.17 6.01
N PRO A 357 19.90 -2.23 6.36
CA PRO A 357 19.94 -0.87 5.82
C PRO A 357 21.18 -0.07 6.23
N HIS A 358 21.73 -0.31 7.41
CA HIS A 358 22.84 0.44 7.98
C HIS A 358 24.16 -0.36 8.02
N GLN A 359 24.24 -1.50 7.35
CA GLN A 359 25.37 -2.43 7.48
C GLN A 359 26.74 -1.81 7.19
N PHE A 360 26.81 -0.84 6.26
CA PHE A 360 28.06 -0.24 5.80
C PHE A 360 28.24 1.23 6.21
N VAL A 361 27.21 1.87 6.76
CA VAL A 361 27.17 3.31 6.99
C VAL A 361 27.15 3.63 8.48
N HIS A 362 26.20 3.08 9.24
CA HIS A 362 26.06 3.30 10.68
C HIS A 362 26.44 2.00 11.41
N ALA A 363 27.72 1.88 11.75
CA ALA A 363 28.26 0.67 12.38
C ALA A 363 27.52 0.29 13.68
N ALA A 364 27.02 1.28 14.42
CA ALA A 364 26.25 1.07 15.63
C ALA A 364 24.92 0.35 15.37
N TRP A 365 24.28 0.57 14.24
CA TRP A 365 22.96 0.02 13.93
C TRP A 365 22.97 -1.14 12.93
N LYS A 366 24.12 -1.60 12.49
CA LYS A 366 24.26 -2.66 11.46
C LYS A 366 23.50 -3.95 11.76
N ASN A 367 23.32 -4.28 13.05
CA ASN A 367 22.59 -5.46 13.50
C ASN A 367 21.12 -5.16 13.86
N GLY A 368 20.65 -3.92 13.62
CA GLY A 368 19.33 -3.43 14.03
C GLY A 368 18.21 -3.79 13.08
N ARG A 369 18.49 -4.33 11.88
CA ARG A 369 17.46 -4.69 10.88
C ARG A 369 16.54 -3.55 10.49
N GLY A 370 17.01 -2.29 10.59
CA GLY A 370 16.27 -1.06 10.37
C GLY A 370 16.02 -0.25 11.64
N PHE A 371 16.25 -0.81 12.83
CA PHE A 371 16.18 -0.06 14.08
C PHE A 371 17.43 0.80 14.28
N GLU A 372 17.20 1.97 14.87
CA GLU A 372 18.18 3.00 15.18
C GLU A 372 17.95 3.45 16.61
N ILE A 373 19.01 3.61 17.41
CA ILE A 373 18.91 4.01 18.83
C ILE A 373 19.90 5.14 19.10
N GLU A 374 19.41 6.21 19.69
CA GLU A 374 20.22 7.34 20.16
C GLU A 374 19.83 7.75 21.59
N ASP A 375 20.80 8.21 22.34
CA ASP A 375 20.62 8.76 23.68
C ASP A 375 21.47 10.03 23.88
N SER A 376 21.67 10.47 25.13
CA SER A 376 22.47 11.67 25.46
C SER A 376 23.91 11.61 24.97
N GLN A 377 24.46 10.43 24.71
CA GLN A 377 25.83 10.23 24.22
C GLN A 377 25.89 10.00 22.69
N GLY A 378 24.75 10.04 22.00
CA GLY A 378 24.64 9.78 20.57
C GLY A 378 24.22 8.34 20.25
N GLU A 379 24.72 7.77 19.14
CA GLU A 379 24.35 6.43 18.69
C GLU A 379 24.63 5.36 19.76
N VAL A 380 23.64 4.50 20.00
CA VAL A 380 23.77 3.31 20.85
C VAL A 380 23.93 2.08 19.96
N THR A 381 24.93 1.26 20.22
CA THR A 381 25.20 0.07 19.42
C THR A 381 24.15 -1.00 19.65
N ILE A 382 23.47 -1.40 18.58
CA ILE A 382 22.55 -2.55 18.59
C ILE A 382 23.37 -3.83 18.38
N THR A 383 23.35 -4.72 19.36
CA THR A 383 24.06 -5.99 19.31
C THR A 383 23.28 -7.09 18.58
N GLY A 384 21.96 -6.94 18.49
CA GLY A 384 21.05 -7.82 17.76
C GLY A 384 19.60 -7.44 17.93
N ALA A 385 18.76 -7.95 17.03
CA ALA A 385 17.31 -7.80 17.05
C ALA A 385 16.65 -9.18 16.91
N THR A 386 15.70 -9.50 17.79
CA THR A 386 14.98 -10.78 17.80
C THR A 386 13.47 -10.55 17.92
N ILE A 387 12.69 -11.43 17.29
CA ILE A 387 11.23 -11.43 17.38
C ILE A 387 10.81 -12.29 18.57
N ASP A 388 9.94 -11.76 19.43
CA ASP A 388 9.30 -12.44 20.55
C ASP A 388 7.79 -12.14 20.51
N GLY A 389 7.04 -12.96 19.79
CA GLY A 389 5.62 -12.74 19.53
C GLY A 389 5.35 -11.47 18.72
N ASP A 390 4.70 -10.47 19.32
CA ASP A 390 4.43 -9.13 18.76
C ASP A 390 5.50 -8.09 19.12
N THR A 391 6.59 -8.52 19.73
CA THR A 391 7.59 -7.64 20.32
C THR A 391 8.96 -7.87 19.68
N ILE A 392 9.65 -6.81 19.35
CA ILE A 392 11.06 -6.84 18.92
C ILE A 392 11.93 -6.50 20.13
N ARG A 393 12.85 -7.43 20.47
CA ARG A 393 13.86 -7.24 21.52
C ARG A 393 15.17 -6.82 20.87
N LEU A 394 15.62 -5.63 21.20
CA LEU A 394 16.89 -5.05 20.75
C LEU A 394 17.91 -5.17 21.89
N GLY A 395 18.96 -5.94 21.69
CA GLY A 395 20.12 -5.94 22.58
C GLY A 395 20.99 -4.72 22.29
N ILE A 396 21.50 -4.04 23.33
CA ILE A 396 22.38 -2.87 23.22
C ILE A 396 23.66 -3.08 24.01
N ASP A 397 24.74 -2.39 23.62
CA ASP A 397 26.09 -2.59 24.17
C ASP A 397 26.34 -1.92 25.52
N ARG A 398 25.49 -0.95 25.91
CA ARG A 398 25.59 -0.20 27.15
C ARG A 398 24.22 0.17 27.70
N LEU A 399 24.14 0.56 28.96
CA LEU A 399 22.93 1.16 29.52
C LEU A 399 22.68 2.51 28.84
N PRO A 400 21.41 2.84 28.52
CA PRO A 400 21.09 4.14 27.96
C PRO A 400 21.43 5.29 28.91
N ASP A 401 21.96 6.38 28.35
CA ASP A 401 22.17 7.63 29.06
C ASP A 401 21.07 8.63 28.68
N THR A 402 20.22 8.96 29.65
CA THR A 402 19.10 9.90 29.45
C THR A 402 19.32 11.22 30.19
N THR A 403 20.57 11.59 30.51
CA THR A 403 20.88 12.75 31.33
C THR A 403 20.60 14.10 30.64
N THR A 404 20.75 14.19 29.34
CA THR A 404 20.58 15.43 28.56
C THR A 404 19.57 15.33 27.41
N ALA A 405 19.23 14.14 27.00
CA ALA A 405 18.25 13.87 25.96
C ALA A 405 17.51 12.55 26.25
N PRO A 406 16.25 12.39 25.82
CA PRO A 406 15.55 11.11 25.95
C PRO A 406 16.22 10.03 25.10
N LEU A 407 16.05 8.77 25.50
CA LEU A 407 16.37 7.64 24.65
C LEU A 407 15.39 7.60 23.47
N MET A 408 15.90 7.74 22.27
CA MET A 408 15.12 7.71 21.04
C MET A 408 15.28 6.35 20.35
N VAL A 409 14.15 5.72 20.04
CA VAL A 409 14.08 4.50 19.22
C VAL A 409 13.42 4.86 17.91
N ARG A 410 14.07 4.51 16.81
CA ARG A 410 13.61 4.78 15.45
C ARG A 410 13.65 3.49 14.62
N TYR A 411 12.94 3.53 13.51
CA TYR A 411 12.95 2.47 12.52
C TYR A 411 12.81 3.05 11.12
N ALA A 412 13.71 2.70 10.21
CA ALA A 412 13.69 3.12 8.80
C ALA A 412 13.68 4.66 8.60
N MET A 413 14.38 5.42 9.44
CA MET A 413 14.31 6.89 9.45
C MET A 413 15.54 7.60 8.88
N THR A 414 16.75 7.09 9.17
CA THR A 414 17.98 7.85 8.91
C THR A 414 18.63 7.45 7.59
N GLN A 415 19.02 8.44 6.80
CA GLN A 415 19.80 8.26 5.57
C GLN A 415 21.09 9.06 5.63
N ASP A 416 22.19 8.44 5.27
CA ASP A 416 23.49 9.07 5.09
C ASP A 416 23.69 9.56 3.66
N ALA A 417 24.53 10.59 3.47
CA ALA A 417 24.85 11.16 2.16
C ALA A 417 25.53 10.17 1.17
N THR A 418 26.07 9.07 1.68
CA THR A 418 26.70 8.04 0.85
C THR A 418 25.71 7.00 0.32
N GLN A 419 24.46 7.03 0.80
CA GLN A 419 23.37 6.17 0.37
C GLN A 419 22.56 6.83 -0.74
N LEU A 420 21.91 6.02 -1.57
CA LEU A 420 21.00 6.52 -2.60
C LEU A 420 19.62 6.78 -1.99
N ALA A 421 18.93 7.79 -2.48
CA ALA A 421 17.55 8.07 -2.10
C ALA A 421 16.61 6.92 -2.51
N GLY A 422 15.57 6.70 -1.74
CA GLY A 422 14.46 5.79 -2.01
C GLY A 422 14.78 4.30 -2.18
N GLY A 423 13.91 3.44 -1.66
CA GLY A 423 14.00 1.99 -1.78
C GLY A 423 15.10 1.33 -0.97
N LEU A 424 15.40 0.07 -1.29
CA LEU A 424 16.31 -0.82 -0.56
C LEU A 424 17.81 -0.50 -0.70
N VAL A 425 18.14 0.65 -1.22
CA VAL A 425 19.52 1.17 -1.36
C VAL A 425 19.73 2.41 -0.48
N SER A 426 18.68 2.86 0.19
CA SER A 426 18.70 3.95 1.16
C SER A 426 18.99 3.43 2.57
N GLY A 427 19.10 4.34 3.56
CA GLY A 427 19.06 3.96 4.98
C GLY A 427 17.63 3.85 5.52
N ARG A 428 16.63 4.35 4.77
CA ARG A 428 15.24 4.47 5.22
C ARG A 428 14.41 3.27 4.84
N PHE A 429 14.84 2.08 5.18
CA PHE A 429 14.04 0.86 5.06
C PHE A 429 14.33 -0.08 6.23
N GLY A 430 13.51 -1.11 6.37
CA GLY A 430 13.72 -2.15 7.36
C GLY A 430 13.23 -3.50 6.86
N GLN A 431 13.54 -4.55 7.62
CA GLN A 431 13.26 -5.93 7.23
C GLN A 431 11.98 -6.50 7.89
N LEU A 432 11.34 -5.77 8.82
CA LEU A 432 10.20 -6.28 9.59
C LEU A 432 8.92 -6.23 8.77
N HIS A 433 8.23 -7.37 8.71
CA HIS A 433 6.89 -7.50 8.10
C HIS A 433 6.03 -8.49 8.89
N ASP A 434 4.73 -8.49 8.60
CA ASP A 434 3.79 -9.50 9.07
C ASP A 434 3.67 -10.68 8.11
N SER A 435 2.71 -11.56 8.31
CA SER A 435 2.51 -12.78 7.50
C SER A 435 1.19 -12.76 6.74
N ASP A 436 0.80 -11.62 6.17
CA ASP A 436 -0.42 -11.49 5.40
C ASP A 436 -0.42 -12.45 4.19
N PRO A 437 -1.37 -13.40 4.10
CA PRO A 437 -1.46 -14.35 3.00
C PRO A 437 -2.12 -13.76 1.75
N LEU A 438 -2.57 -12.52 1.77
CA LEU A 438 -3.28 -11.91 0.65
C LEU A 438 -2.36 -11.80 -0.57
N ILE A 439 -2.90 -12.20 -1.72
CA ILE A 439 -2.21 -12.15 -3.01
C ILE A 439 -2.89 -11.13 -3.92
N GLY A 440 -2.08 -10.31 -4.56
CA GLY A 440 -2.56 -9.25 -5.44
C GLY A 440 -3.26 -9.75 -6.69
N ALA A 441 -4.22 -8.97 -7.17
CA ALA A 441 -4.84 -9.13 -8.47
C ALA A 441 -3.98 -8.57 -9.63
N ASP A 442 -2.79 -8.06 -9.34
CA ASP A 442 -1.80 -7.54 -10.29
C ASP A 442 -1.08 -8.65 -11.07
N ALA A 443 -1.82 -9.67 -11.48
CA ALA A 443 -1.29 -10.84 -12.16
C ALA A 443 -0.61 -10.45 -13.49
N ARG A 444 0.62 -10.94 -13.69
CA ARG A 444 1.35 -10.81 -14.94
C ARG A 444 1.82 -12.16 -15.46
N GLU A 445 1.45 -12.47 -16.70
CA GLU A 445 1.87 -13.70 -17.37
C GLU A 445 3.10 -13.45 -18.23
N ILE A 446 4.12 -14.28 -18.08
CA ILE A 446 5.41 -14.15 -18.75
C ILE A 446 5.77 -15.49 -19.38
N ASP A 447 6.11 -15.47 -20.67
CA ASP A 447 6.64 -16.62 -21.36
C ASP A 447 8.11 -16.82 -20.98
N CYS A 448 8.41 -17.95 -20.34
CA CYS A 448 9.70 -18.31 -19.81
C CYS A 448 10.26 -19.59 -20.44
N MET A 449 11.58 -19.69 -20.49
CA MET A 449 12.28 -20.97 -20.71
C MET A 449 12.65 -21.55 -19.35
N MET A 450 12.24 -22.81 -19.14
CA MET A 450 12.47 -23.56 -17.92
C MET A 450 13.39 -24.75 -18.19
N THR A 451 14.22 -25.09 -17.23
CA THR A 451 15.08 -26.28 -17.27
C THR A 451 14.70 -27.21 -16.14
N SER A 452 14.46 -28.49 -16.46
CA SER A 452 14.08 -29.50 -15.46
C SER A 452 15.09 -29.57 -14.31
N GLY A 453 14.63 -29.50 -13.08
CA GLY A 453 15.44 -29.45 -11.86
C GLY A 453 16.04 -28.08 -11.53
N SER A 454 15.88 -27.06 -12.39
CA SER A 454 16.39 -25.72 -12.15
C SER A 454 15.38 -24.87 -11.38
N THR A 455 15.88 -23.95 -10.55
CA THR A 455 15.09 -22.89 -9.92
C THR A 455 15.07 -21.60 -10.74
N GLN A 456 15.64 -21.59 -11.95
CA GLN A 456 15.72 -20.39 -12.77
C GLN A 456 14.66 -20.40 -13.88
N ALA A 457 13.89 -19.31 -13.96
CA ALA A 457 13.05 -18.97 -15.08
C ALA A 457 13.74 -17.90 -15.92
N THR A 458 13.94 -18.14 -17.21
CA THR A 458 14.58 -17.18 -18.13
C THR A 458 13.55 -16.65 -19.12
N ALA A 459 13.54 -15.35 -19.36
CA ALA A 459 12.62 -14.71 -20.30
C ALA A 459 13.34 -13.66 -21.15
N ALA A 460 12.60 -12.97 -22.05
CA ALA A 460 13.12 -11.83 -22.80
C ALA A 460 13.63 -10.74 -21.86
N ALA A 461 14.58 -9.95 -22.32
CA ALA A 461 15.10 -8.82 -21.55
C ALA A 461 13.98 -7.86 -21.16
N GLY A 462 13.89 -7.50 -19.89
CA GLY A 462 12.84 -6.65 -19.33
C GLY A 462 11.49 -7.32 -19.11
N ALA A 463 11.33 -8.62 -19.38
CA ALA A 463 10.06 -9.32 -19.16
C ALA A 463 9.61 -9.29 -17.70
N PHE A 464 10.55 -9.31 -16.76
CA PHE A 464 10.28 -9.27 -15.31
C PHE A 464 10.20 -7.84 -14.75
N PHE A 465 10.15 -6.83 -15.61
CA PHE A 465 10.04 -5.45 -15.16
C PHE A 465 8.81 -5.25 -14.26
N GLY A 466 9.01 -4.65 -13.11
CA GLY A 466 7.96 -4.42 -12.12
C GLY A 466 7.62 -5.63 -11.24
N ARG A 467 8.25 -6.79 -11.44
CA ARG A 467 8.16 -7.93 -10.52
C ARG A 467 9.24 -7.86 -9.45
N ALA A 468 9.05 -8.55 -8.32
CA ALA A 468 9.96 -8.46 -7.18
C ALA A 468 10.15 -9.81 -6.48
N ALA A 469 11.09 -9.86 -5.53
CA ALA A 469 11.19 -10.96 -4.58
C ALA A 469 9.84 -11.16 -3.87
N HIS A 470 9.58 -12.40 -3.48
CA HIS A 470 8.34 -12.86 -2.84
C HIS A 470 7.08 -12.86 -3.72
N ASP A 471 7.13 -12.40 -4.98
CA ASP A 471 6.01 -12.62 -5.88
C ASP A 471 5.68 -14.12 -5.94
N MET A 472 4.40 -14.47 -5.80
CA MET A 472 3.90 -15.82 -6.01
C MET A 472 3.97 -16.20 -7.47
N VAL A 473 4.38 -17.44 -7.76
CA VAL A 473 4.55 -17.93 -9.14
C VAL A 473 3.78 -19.20 -9.36
N GLU A 474 2.94 -19.23 -10.38
CA GLU A 474 2.20 -20.42 -10.82
C GLU A 474 2.34 -20.68 -12.32
N VAL A 475 2.07 -21.91 -12.75
CA VAL A 475 2.09 -22.27 -14.17
C VAL A 475 0.69 -22.05 -14.76
N VAL A 476 0.61 -21.26 -15.82
CA VAL A 476 -0.66 -20.99 -16.51
C VAL A 476 -1.12 -22.21 -17.28
N GLY A 477 -2.26 -22.77 -16.90
CA GLY A 477 -2.87 -23.89 -17.60
C GLY A 477 -2.10 -25.22 -17.54
N GLY A 478 -1.19 -25.37 -16.56
CA GLY A 478 -0.35 -26.55 -16.46
C GLY A 478 0.13 -26.84 -15.04
N SER A 479 1.12 -27.71 -14.96
CA SER A 479 1.83 -28.08 -13.72
C SER A 479 3.33 -28.02 -13.98
N GLY A 480 4.14 -28.05 -12.94
CA GLY A 480 5.61 -28.04 -13.06
C GLY A 480 6.28 -27.16 -12.00
N LEU A 481 5.53 -26.35 -11.29
CA LEU A 481 5.97 -25.70 -10.05
C LEU A 481 5.13 -26.22 -8.88
N PRO A 482 5.73 -26.52 -7.74
CA PRO A 482 5.00 -26.81 -6.51
C PRO A 482 4.11 -25.62 -6.11
N PRO A 483 3.01 -25.87 -5.37
CA PRO A 483 2.27 -24.80 -4.70
C PRO A 483 3.20 -23.93 -3.85
N ASP A 484 2.82 -22.67 -3.65
CA ASP A 484 3.56 -21.69 -2.83
C ASP A 484 4.99 -21.39 -3.34
N THR A 485 5.26 -21.65 -4.61
CA THR A 485 6.51 -21.22 -5.25
C THR A 485 6.55 -19.69 -5.31
N THR A 486 7.64 -19.10 -4.85
CA THR A 486 7.87 -17.65 -4.86
C THR A 486 9.15 -17.28 -5.60
N VAL A 487 9.26 -16.01 -5.95
CA VAL A 487 10.51 -15.42 -6.43
C VAL A 487 11.45 -15.18 -5.26
N VAL A 488 12.68 -15.66 -5.36
CA VAL A 488 13.76 -15.40 -4.38
C VAL A 488 14.59 -14.19 -4.79
N ALA A 489 14.90 -14.09 -6.08
CA ALA A 489 15.67 -12.98 -6.63
C ALA A 489 15.26 -12.69 -8.07
N MET A 490 15.36 -11.44 -8.48
CA MET A 490 14.95 -10.97 -9.79
C MET A 490 16.08 -10.23 -10.50
N GLY A 491 16.34 -10.63 -11.73
CA GLY A 491 17.22 -9.90 -12.66
C GLY A 491 16.45 -9.41 -13.89
N ALA A 492 17.14 -8.79 -14.83
CA ALA A 492 16.52 -8.21 -16.02
C ALA A 492 15.79 -9.25 -16.91
N ASN A 493 16.32 -10.46 -16.96
CA ASN A 493 15.82 -11.56 -17.81
C ASN A 493 15.82 -12.93 -17.10
N ILE A 494 16.10 -12.97 -15.81
CA ILE A 494 16.12 -14.21 -15.00
C ILE A 494 15.39 -13.95 -13.69
N ALA A 495 14.46 -14.85 -13.33
CA ALA A 495 13.89 -14.93 -11.99
C ALA A 495 14.38 -16.21 -11.33
N SER A 496 14.91 -16.11 -10.10
CA SER A 496 15.24 -17.25 -9.26
C SER A 496 14.03 -17.60 -8.40
N LEU A 497 13.57 -18.84 -8.47
CA LEU A 497 12.39 -19.35 -7.77
C LEU A 497 12.78 -20.11 -6.50
N SER A 498 11.89 -20.14 -5.52
CA SER A 498 12.08 -20.87 -4.25
C SER A 498 12.03 -22.38 -4.43
N GLN A 499 11.41 -22.87 -5.52
CA GLN A 499 11.26 -24.30 -5.81
C GLN A 499 11.75 -24.63 -7.22
N PRO A 500 12.30 -25.85 -7.43
CA PRO A 500 12.77 -26.26 -8.74
C PRO A 500 11.62 -26.59 -9.68
N TRP A 501 11.82 -26.33 -10.96
CA TRP A 501 10.92 -26.76 -12.02
C TRP A 501 10.91 -28.31 -12.15
N THR A 502 9.75 -28.91 -12.00
CA THR A 502 9.54 -30.36 -12.07
C THR A 502 9.05 -30.84 -13.45
N GLY A 503 8.71 -29.92 -14.33
CA GLY A 503 8.29 -30.21 -15.69
C GLY A 503 9.46 -30.51 -16.65
N PRO A 504 9.18 -30.81 -17.93
CA PRO A 504 10.22 -30.98 -18.94
C PRO A 504 10.94 -29.67 -19.23
N THR A 505 12.20 -29.74 -19.67
CA THR A 505 12.92 -28.56 -20.19
C THR A 505 12.23 -28.04 -21.43
N GLY A 506 11.90 -26.74 -21.45
CA GLY A 506 11.21 -26.10 -22.55
C GLY A 506 10.47 -24.81 -22.16
N PRO A 507 9.65 -24.27 -23.08
CA PRO A 507 8.86 -23.08 -22.80
C PRO A 507 7.73 -23.39 -21.81
N ALA A 508 7.47 -22.41 -20.91
CA ALA A 508 6.34 -22.42 -19.97
C ALA A 508 5.83 -20.98 -19.82
N ARG A 509 4.53 -20.84 -19.63
CA ARG A 509 3.93 -19.56 -19.29
C ARG A 509 3.71 -19.50 -17.79
N LEU A 510 4.37 -18.58 -17.14
CA LEU A 510 4.31 -18.39 -15.69
C LEU A 510 3.48 -17.16 -15.37
N ARG A 511 2.68 -17.22 -14.31
CA ARG A 511 1.92 -16.09 -13.76
C ARG A 511 2.54 -15.68 -12.45
N PHE A 512 2.84 -14.39 -12.35
CA PHE A 512 3.42 -13.73 -11.18
C PHE A 512 2.37 -12.83 -10.54
N ARG A 513 2.25 -12.85 -9.21
CA ARG A 513 1.36 -11.99 -8.42
C ARG A 513 2.11 -11.47 -7.20
N SER A 514 1.87 -10.21 -6.83
CA SER A 514 2.48 -9.65 -5.61
C SER A 514 1.91 -10.30 -4.35
N ASN A 515 2.76 -10.50 -3.34
CA ASN A 515 2.30 -10.69 -1.97
C ASN A 515 1.91 -9.33 -1.36
N GLN A 516 1.17 -9.36 -0.26
CA GLN A 516 0.65 -8.15 0.41
C GLN A 516 1.08 -8.05 1.87
N TRP A 517 2.26 -8.54 2.24
CA TRP A 517 2.81 -8.35 3.57
C TRP A 517 2.77 -6.89 3.99
N ASN A 518 2.41 -6.66 5.25
CA ASN A 518 2.47 -5.33 5.84
C ASN A 518 3.87 -5.12 6.41
N TYR A 519 4.66 -4.27 5.76
CA TYR A 519 5.95 -3.84 6.28
C TYR A 519 5.77 -2.80 7.37
N ALA A 520 6.65 -2.82 8.38
CA ALA A 520 6.57 -1.90 9.49
C ALA A 520 6.74 -0.44 9.05
N VAL A 521 5.89 0.43 9.57
CA VAL A 521 6.02 1.88 9.33
C VAL A 521 7.37 2.40 9.82
N ALA A 522 7.89 3.41 9.16
CA ALA A 522 8.98 4.19 9.69
C ALA A 522 8.47 5.06 10.84
N PHE A 523 9.17 5.08 11.97
CA PHE A 523 8.75 5.80 13.16
C PHE A 523 9.91 6.38 13.96
N GLU A 524 9.57 7.35 14.79
CA GLU A 524 10.43 7.88 15.83
C GLU A 524 9.64 7.99 17.13
N MET A 525 10.13 7.39 18.20
CA MET A 525 9.51 7.40 19.53
C MET A 525 10.54 7.59 20.62
N ALA A 526 10.22 8.41 21.62
CA ALA A 526 10.98 8.45 22.84
C ALA A 526 10.61 7.24 23.72
N ALA A 527 11.62 6.55 24.26
CA ALA A 527 11.38 5.57 25.29
C ALA A 527 11.10 6.25 26.63
N PRO A 528 10.25 5.65 27.49
CA PRO A 528 9.87 6.21 28.79
C PRO A 528 11.02 6.31 29.77
#